data_3cb9335b7b3efec791611b253c26b5f2
#
_entry.id   3cb9335b7b3efec791611b253c26b5f2
#
_cell.length_a   1.000
_cell.length_b   1.000
_cell.length_c   1.000
_cell.angle_alpha   90.00
_cell.angle_beta   90.00
_cell.angle_gamma   90.00
#
_symmetry.space_group_name_H-M   'P 1'
#
loop_
_entity.id
_entity.type
_entity.pdbx_description
1 polymer ?
#
loop_
_entity_poly.entity_id
_entity_poly.type
_entity_poly.pdbx_seq_one_letter_code
_entity_poly.pdbx_strand_id
1 'polypeptide(L)'
;GIEHLDKALSSGRGVILLFAHFGANQMVMPAIGYRGYKMSQLSSPPTVWKEKLQKKKFSSMEERALELRWKHELSLPVKHINIFGSLKEAFLCLKRNEILGIAIDGGGGKDRAGIDFLGRKDMFSTGAIDLALRTDCSVLPTFMVRDKSGYNTMIIEEPLNLIKEGDDKEAVKLNTEFFIRRLQEYVVKYPCHYLNFLTFRTFVSEQGDTPLFT
;
A
#
# COMPACT_ATOMS: atom_id res chain seq x y z
N GLY A 1 -7.54 11.04 -12.86
CA GLY A 1 -8.21 9.89 -12.20
C GLY A 1 -8.90 10.24 -10.89
N ILE A 2 -8.94 11.55 -10.51
CA ILE A 2 -9.66 11.98 -9.30
C ILE A 2 -11.18 11.70 -9.43
N GLU A 3 -11.70 11.76 -10.66
CA GLU A 3 -13.08 11.42 -11.00
C GLU A 3 -13.45 9.97 -10.66
N HIS A 4 -12.51 9.03 -10.73
CA HIS A 4 -12.73 7.64 -10.30
C HIS A 4 -12.91 7.57 -8.79
N LEU A 5 -12.11 8.34 -8.04
CA LEU A 5 -12.22 8.44 -6.59
C LEU A 5 -13.57 9.05 -6.18
N ASP A 6 -13.97 10.17 -6.79
CA ASP A 6 -15.24 10.83 -6.50
C ASP A 6 -16.44 9.93 -6.80
N LYS A 7 -16.40 9.23 -7.94
CA LYS A 7 -17.43 8.26 -8.32
C LYS A 7 -17.49 7.09 -7.34
N ALA A 8 -16.34 6.58 -6.90
CA ALA A 8 -16.30 5.48 -5.93
C ALA A 8 -16.86 5.91 -4.57
N LEU A 9 -16.48 7.10 -4.07
CA LEU A 9 -17.02 7.65 -2.82
C LEU A 9 -18.51 7.93 -2.89
N SER A 10 -19.07 8.28 -4.06
CA SER A 10 -20.52 8.49 -4.22
C SER A 10 -21.34 7.24 -3.97
N SER A 11 -20.73 6.04 -4.00
CA SER A 11 -21.40 4.78 -3.63
C SER A 11 -21.66 4.61 -2.14
N GLY A 12 -21.06 5.42 -1.29
CA GLY A 12 -21.28 5.40 0.17
C GLY A 12 -20.61 4.26 0.93
N ARG A 13 -19.71 3.49 0.29
CA ARG A 13 -19.11 2.26 0.85
C ARG A 13 -17.64 2.39 1.24
N GLY A 14 -17.08 3.59 1.14
CA GLY A 14 -15.66 3.82 1.35
C GLY A 14 -14.79 3.33 0.20
N VAL A 15 -13.52 3.72 0.24
CA VAL A 15 -12.57 3.45 -0.82
C VAL A 15 -11.24 3.01 -0.26
N ILE A 16 -10.66 1.95 -0.81
CA ILE A 16 -9.26 1.60 -0.63
C ILE A 16 -8.47 2.16 -1.82
N LEU A 17 -7.54 3.10 -1.54
CA LEU A 17 -6.47 3.41 -2.47
C LEU A 17 -5.38 2.36 -2.28
N LEU A 18 -5.31 1.41 -3.21
CA LEU A 18 -4.34 0.32 -3.17
C LEU A 18 -3.11 0.70 -4.00
N PHE A 19 -1.97 0.73 -3.37
CA PHE A 19 -0.70 1.09 -4.01
C PHE A 19 0.45 0.19 -3.55
N ALA A 20 1.62 0.38 -4.11
CA ALA A 20 2.86 -0.26 -3.74
C ALA A 20 3.91 0.80 -3.38
N HIS A 21 5.06 0.38 -2.87
CA HIS A 21 6.20 1.28 -2.66
C HIS A 21 6.86 1.68 -4.00
N PHE A 22 6.03 2.13 -4.92
CA PHE A 22 6.37 2.51 -6.29
C PHE A 22 6.43 4.03 -6.43
N GLY A 23 7.51 4.54 -7.00
CA GLY A 23 7.74 5.97 -7.16
C GLY A 23 7.72 6.73 -5.83
N ALA A 24 7.18 7.92 -5.86
CA ALA A 24 7.03 8.77 -4.67
C ALA A 24 5.72 8.43 -3.90
N ASN A 25 5.48 7.14 -3.60
CA ASN A 25 4.24 6.66 -2.97
C ASN A 25 3.84 7.42 -1.68
N GLN A 26 4.81 7.97 -0.95
CA GLN A 26 4.55 8.79 0.24
C GLN A 26 3.78 10.09 -0.08
N MET A 27 3.82 10.55 -1.34
CA MET A 27 3.06 11.72 -1.80
C MET A 27 1.56 11.43 -1.96
N VAL A 28 1.11 10.18 -1.89
CA VAL A 28 -0.33 9.84 -1.90
C VAL A 28 -1.05 10.50 -0.73
N MET A 29 -0.47 10.45 0.47
CA MET A 29 -1.07 11.06 1.66
C MET A 29 -1.31 12.57 1.51
N PRO A 30 -0.30 13.40 1.23
CA PRO A 30 -0.53 14.83 1.06
C PRO A 30 -1.39 15.15 -0.17
N ALA A 31 -1.25 14.40 -1.26
CA ALA A 31 -2.04 14.64 -2.47
C ALA A 31 -3.56 14.46 -2.25
N ILE A 32 -3.96 13.55 -1.37
CA ILE A 32 -5.35 13.32 -1.00
C ILE A 32 -5.77 14.21 0.18
N GLY A 33 -4.98 14.23 1.23
CA GLY A 33 -5.34 14.93 2.47
C GLY A 33 -5.49 16.44 2.29
N TYR A 34 -4.56 17.10 1.59
CA TYR A 34 -4.65 18.56 1.33
C TYR A 34 -5.74 18.95 0.33
N ARG A 35 -6.34 17.99 -0.37
CA ARG A 35 -7.55 18.22 -1.17
C ARG A 35 -8.84 18.14 -0.34
N GLY A 36 -8.73 17.89 0.97
CA GLY A 36 -9.87 17.86 1.88
C GLY A 36 -10.57 16.49 2.00
N TYR A 37 -10.05 15.46 1.32
CA TYR A 37 -10.60 14.12 1.50
C TYR A 37 -10.24 13.55 2.88
N LYS A 38 -11.20 12.91 3.52
CA LYS A 38 -10.95 12.17 4.78
C LYS A 38 -10.21 10.88 4.45
N MET A 39 -8.96 10.80 4.85
CA MET A 39 -8.10 9.65 4.57
C MET A 39 -7.47 9.11 5.86
N SER A 40 -7.41 7.80 5.94
CA SER A 40 -6.57 7.05 6.89
C SER A 40 -5.52 6.25 6.11
N GLN A 41 -4.31 6.14 6.65
CA GLN A 41 -3.22 5.37 6.06
C GLN A 41 -2.85 4.20 6.97
N LEU A 42 -2.84 2.97 6.45
CA LEU A 42 -2.19 1.86 7.14
C LEU A 42 -0.68 2.08 7.10
N SER A 43 -0.08 2.24 8.25
CA SER A 43 1.34 2.58 8.40
C SER A 43 1.91 1.98 9.68
N SER A 44 3.20 2.08 9.84
CA SER A 44 3.86 1.66 11.06
C SER A 44 4.84 2.74 11.52
N PRO A 45 4.81 3.12 12.81
CA PRO A 45 5.83 3.98 13.38
C PRO A 45 7.24 3.42 13.16
N PRO A 46 8.27 4.25 12.94
CA PRO A 46 9.65 3.79 12.78
C PRO A 46 10.17 2.97 13.94
N THR A 47 9.68 3.22 15.16
CA THR A 47 10.01 2.46 16.36
C THR A 47 9.65 0.99 16.24
N VAL A 48 8.49 0.68 15.65
CA VAL A 48 8.05 -0.71 15.44
C VAL A 48 8.91 -1.40 14.40
N TRP A 49 9.31 -0.70 13.35
CA TRP A 49 10.25 -1.25 12.37
C TRP A 49 11.63 -1.51 13.00
N LYS A 50 12.08 -0.62 13.86
CA LYS A 50 13.34 -0.78 14.61
C LYS A 50 13.32 -2.05 15.47
N GLU A 51 12.23 -2.31 16.19
CA GLU A 51 12.03 -3.52 16.97
C GLU A 51 12.00 -4.78 16.10
N LYS A 52 11.35 -4.72 14.93
CA LYS A 52 11.24 -5.86 14.00
C LYS A 52 12.55 -6.13 13.25
N LEU A 53 13.32 -5.10 12.93
CA LEU A 53 14.62 -5.19 12.28
C LEU A 53 15.76 -5.27 13.31
N GLN A 54 15.57 -5.97 14.42
CA GLN A 54 16.49 -6.07 15.58
C GLN A 54 17.96 -6.34 15.24
N LYS A 55 18.26 -6.86 14.06
CA LYS A 55 19.62 -7.16 13.61
C LYS A 55 20.36 -5.94 13.01
N LYS A 56 19.66 -4.87 12.64
CA LYS A 56 20.28 -3.66 12.12
C LYS A 56 20.43 -2.62 13.22
N LYS A 57 21.68 -2.30 13.58
CA LYS A 57 21.98 -1.12 14.39
C LYS A 57 21.88 0.11 13.47
N PHE A 58 20.91 0.97 13.74
CA PHE A 58 20.82 2.27 13.08
C PHE A 58 21.88 3.22 13.66
N SER A 59 22.51 3.99 12.82
CA SER A 59 23.33 5.12 13.27
C SER A 59 22.44 6.22 13.87
N SER A 60 23.00 7.07 14.68
CA SER A 60 22.27 8.22 15.26
C SER A 60 21.67 9.14 14.18
N MET A 61 22.32 9.25 13.03
CA MET A 61 21.82 10.01 11.87
C MET A 61 20.59 9.35 11.24
N GLU A 62 20.62 8.02 11.04
CA GLU A 62 19.46 7.27 10.53
C GLU A 62 18.28 7.36 11.48
N GLU A 63 18.52 7.22 12.80
CA GLU A 63 17.47 7.38 13.80
C GLU A 63 16.83 8.77 13.75
N ARG A 64 17.64 9.80 13.68
CA ARG A 64 17.16 11.18 13.59
C ARG A 64 16.36 11.43 12.30
N ALA A 65 16.81 10.88 11.18
CA ALA A 65 16.10 10.99 9.90
C ALA A 65 14.73 10.29 9.95
N LEU A 66 14.64 9.11 10.56
CA LEU A 66 13.38 8.38 10.75
C LEU A 66 12.41 9.13 11.68
N GLU A 67 12.90 9.71 12.77
CA GLU A 67 12.08 10.53 13.68
C GLU A 67 11.52 11.78 12.99
N LEU A 68 12.36 12.51 12.26
CA LEU A 68 11.95 13.70 11.51
C LEU A 68 10.91 13.35 10.44
N ARG A 69 11.15 12.27 9.70
CA ARG A 69 10.21 11.76 8.71
C ARG A 69 8.85 11.47 9.35
N TRP A 70 8.84 10.72 10.45
CA TRP A 70 7.60 10.38 11.16
C TRP A 70 6.87 11.61 11.70
N LYS A 71 7.61 12.56 12.24
CA LYS A 71 7.04 13.85 12.68
C LYS A 71 6.36 14.59 11.51
N HIS A 72 6.97 14.60 10.34
CA HIS A 72 6.36 15.20 9.15
C HIS A 72 5.12 14.42 8.68
N GLU A 73 5.18 13.09 8.65
CA GLU A 73 4.02 12.26 8.29
C GLU A 73 2.84 12.52 9.23
N LEU A 74 3.08 12.64 10.55
CA LEU A 74 2.04 12.96 11.54
C LEU A 74 1.45 14.37 11.40
N SER A 75 2.14 15.29 10.73
CA SER A 75 1.63 16.64 10.47
C SER A 75 0.71 16.73 9.25
N LEU A 76 0.61 15.68 8.45
CA LEU A 76 -0.28 15.64 7.30
C LEU A 76 -1.74 15.51 7.76
N PRO A 77 -2.71 16.04 6.99
CA PRO A 77 -4.13 15.91 7.28
C PRO A 77 -4.66 14.50 6.94
N VAL A 78 -3.98 13.47 7.45
CA VAL A 78 -4.26 12.05 7.24
C VAL A 78 -4.11 11.33 8.57
N LYS A 79 -5.04 10.44 8.89
CA LYS A 79 -4.93 9.60 10.10
C LYS A 79 -4.01 8.41 9.85
N HIS A 80 -3.21 8.06 10.83
CA HIS A 80 -2.38 6.86 10.77
C HIS A 80 -3.00 5.72 11.59
N ILE A 81 -3.15 4.57 10.97
CA ILE A 81 -3.63 3.33 11.60
C ILE A 81 -2.44 2.37 11.66
N ASN A 82 -2.07 1.93 12.88
CA ASN A 82 -0.96 1.02 13.06
C ASN A 82 -1.30 -0.37 12.49
N ILE A 83 -0.55 -0.80 11.46
CA ILE A 83 -0.74 -2.08 10.78
C ILE A 83 -0.55 -3.30 11.71
N PHE A 84 0.19 -3.15 12.80
CA PHE A 84 0.41 -4.22 13.79
C PHE A 84 -0.58 -4.17 14.97
N GLY A 85 -1.47 -3.20 14.96
CA GLY A 85 -2.54 -3.06 15.94
C GLY A 85 -3.87 -3.67 15.49
N SER A 86 -4.94 -3.24 16.15
CA SER A 86 -6.30 -3.63 15.74
C SER A 86 -6.69 -2.94 14.42
N LEU A 87 -7.19 -3.71 13.48
CA LEU A 87 -7.72 -3.20 12.21
C LEU A 87 -9.15 -2.63 12.33
N LYS A 88 -9.71 -2.55 13.56
CA LYS A 88 -11.05 -2.00 13.79
C LYS A 88 -11.23 -0.60 13.18
N GLU A 89 -10.21 0.26 13.32
CA GLU A 89 -10.25 1.61 12.75
C GLU A 89 -10.23 1.61 11.22
N ALA A 90 -9.60 0.62 10.57
CA ALA A 90 -9.65 0.47 9.12
C ALA A 90 -11.07 0.14 8.64
N PHE A 91 -11.76 -0.80 9.32
CA PHE A 91 -13.18 -1.08 9.06
C PHE A 91 -14.07 0.14 9.29
N LEU A 92 -13.86 0.86 10.39
CA LEU A 92 -14.65 2.06 10.71
C LEU A 92 -14.42 3.19 9.70
N CYS A 93 -13.18 3.36 9.20
CA CYS A 93 -12.85 4.30 8.14
C CYS A 93 -13.72 4.04 6.90
N LEU A 94 -13.72 2.80 6.40
CA LEU A 94 -14.54 2.43 5.24
C LEU A 94 -16.04 2.57 5.49
N LYS A 95 -16.52 2.15 6.67
CA LYS A 95 -17.94 2.33 7.05
C LYS A 95 -18.38 3.80 7.12
N ARG A 96 -17.47 4.73 7.39
CA ARG A 96 -17.73 6.17 7.36
C ARG A 96 -17.65 6.77 5.96
N ASN A 97 -17.51 5.93 4.93
CA ASN A 97 -17.29 6.36 3.56
C ASN A 97 -16.04 7.25 3.41
N GLU A 98 -14.97 6.88 4.09
CA GLU A 98 -13.66 7.55 4.04
C GLU A 98 -12.68 6.73 3.18
N ILE A 99 -11.50 7.29 2.93
CA ILE A 99 -10.44 6.68 2.13
C ILE A 99 -9.46 5.95 3.04
N LEU A 100 -9.13 4.71 2.70
CA LEU A 100 -8.08 3.93 3.35
C LEU A 100 -6.92 3.69 2.38
N GLY A 101 -5.75 4.24 2.67
CA GLY A 101 -4.52 3.97 1.92
C GLY A 101 -3.83 2.71 2.40
N ILE A 102 -3.47 1.82 1.48
CA ILE A 102 -2.78 0.56 1.80
C ILE A 102 -1.66 0.29 0.78
N ALA A 103 -0.44 0.03 1.28
CA ALA A 103 0.65 -0.49 0.47
C ALA A 103 0.67 -2.02 0.54
N ILE A 104 0.42 -2.69 -0.59
CA ILE A 104 0.23 -4.16 -0.66
C ILE A 104 1.54 -4.94 -0.49
N ASP A 105 2.65 -4.35 -0.86
CA ASP A 105 3.98 -4.96 -0.89
C ASP A 105 4.78 -4.77 0.41
N GLY A 106 4.18 -4.09 1.40
CA GLY A 106 4.78 -3.91 2.72
C GLY A 106 4.90 -5.21 3.53
N GLY A 107 5.81 -5.22 4.50
CA GLY A 107 6.06 -6.39 5.38
C GLY A 107 4.98 -6.66 6.44
N GLY A 108 3.91 -5.87 6.49
CA GLY A 108 2.79 -6.07 7.40
C GLY A 108 1.76 -7.06 6.85
N GLY A 109 1.00 -7.68 7.73
CA GLY A 109 -0.03 -8.65 7.37
C GLY A 109 0.41 -10.09 7.59
N LYS A 110 -0.55 -10.91 8.08
CA LYS A 110 -0.32 -12.33 8.39
C LYS A 110 -0.55 -13.20 7.17
N ASP A 111 -1.55 -12.84 6.35
CA ASP A 111 -1.97 -13.63 5.20
C ASP A 111 -1.30 -13.11 3.94
N ARG A 112 -0.70 -14.03 3.19
CA ARG A 112 0.03 -13.74 1.95
C ARG A 112 -0.31 -14.78 0.89
N ALA A 113 -0.20 -14.38 -0.37
CA ALA A 113 -0.34 -15.26 -1.53
C ALA A 113 0.91 -15.20 -2.39
N GLY A 114 1.35 -16.36 -2.87
CA GLY A 114 2.40 -16.48 -3.88
C GLY A 114 1.83 -16.13 -5.25
N ILE A 115 2.30 -15.05 -5.85
CA ILE A 115 1.83 -14.50 -7.13
C ILE A 115 3.03 -14.31 -8.05
N ASP A 116 2.86 -14.61 -9.33
CA ASP A 116 3.90 -14.40 -10.33
C ASP A 116 4.12 -12.89 -10.57
N PHE A 117 5.36 -12.47 -10.35
CA PHE A 117 5.77 -11.08 -10.49
C PHE A 117 7.17 -11.00 -11.10
N LEU A 118 7.30 -10.31 -12.23
CA LEU A 118 8.56 -10.16 -12.97
C LEU A 118 9.25 -11.49 -13.30
N GLY A 119 8.45 -12.52 -13.64
CA GLY A 119 8.95 -13.84 -14.03
C GLY A 119 9.36 -14.75 -12.88
N ARG A 120 9.05 -14.39 -11.65
CA ARG A 120 9.29 -15.18 -10.44
C ARG A 120 8.09 -15.16 -9.52
N LYS A 121 7.98 -16.13 -8.63
CA LYS A 121 6.98 -16.13 -7.58
C LYS A 121 7.39 -15.22 -6.44
N ASP A 122 6.53 -14.26 -6.08
CA ASP A 122 6.73 -13.36 -4.94
C ASP A 122 5.53 -13.42 -3.98
N MET A 123 5.77 -13.08 -2.72
CA MET A 123 4.77 -13.15 -1.65
C MET A 123 4.16 -11.78 -1.37
N PHE A 124 2.90 -11.59 -1.74
CA PHE A 124 2.16 -10.35 -1.51
C PHE A 124 1.12 -10.50 -0.39
N SER A 125 0.93 -9.42 0.39
CA SER A 125 -0.13 -9.37 1.40
C SER A 125 -1.51 -9.35 0.74
N THR A 126 -2.43 -10.16 1.27
CA THR A 126 -3.81 -10.27 0.77
C THR A 126 -4.81 -9.45 1.58
N GLY A 127 -4.38 -8.86 2.70
CA GLY A 127 -5.27 -8.22 3.67
C GLY A 127 -6.08 -7.03 3.12
N ALA A 128 -5.56 -6.29 2.13
CA ALA A 128 -6.30 -5.20 1.51
C ALA A 128 -7.52 -5.71 0.73
N ILE A 129 -7.36 -6.78 -0.01
CA ILE A 129 -8.43 -7.40 -0.81
C ILE A 129 -9.43 -8.12 0.09
N ASP A 130 -8.96 -8.87 1.11
CA ASP A 130 -9.85 -9.48 2.10
C ASP A 130 -10.73 -8.43 2.79
N LEU A 131 -10.14 -7.31 3.20
CA LEU A 131 -10.87 -6.19 3.78
C LEU A 131 -11.91 -5.61 2.79
N ALA A 132 -11.55 -5.45 1.52
CA ALA A 132 -12.46 -4.94 0.50
C ALA A 132 -13.65 -5.87 0.27
N LEU A 133 -13.42 -7.17 0.17
CA LEU A 133 -14.49 -8.15 -0.01
C LEU A 133 -15.47 -8.16 1.18
N ARG A 134 -14.95 -8.04 2.40
CA ARG A 134 -15.78 -8.01 3.63
C ARG A 134 -16.55 -6.71 3.82
N THR A 135 -16.06 -5.59 3.29
CA THR A 135 -16.70 -4.28 3.46
C THR A 135 -17.49 -3.83 2.24
N ASP A 136 -17.38 -4.54 1.14
CA ASP A 136 -17.96 -4.18 -0.17
C ASP A 136 -17.51 -2.79 -0.66
N CYS A 137 -16.34 -2.32 -0.21
CA CYS A 137 -15.78 -1.04 -0.65
C CYS A 137 -15.09 -1.15 -2.02
N SER A 138 -14.92 -0.01 -2.68
CA SER A 138 -14.19 0.05 -3.95
C SER A 138 -12.68 0.00 -3.73
N VAL A 139 -11.95 -0.72 -4.58
CA VAL A 139 -10.48 -0.75 -4.59
C VAL A 139 -9.96 -0.07 -5.83
N LEU A 140 -9.24 1.03 -5.68
CA LEU A 140 -8.68 1.81 -6.76
C LEU A 140 -7.15 1.65 -6.80
N PRO A 141 -6.59 1.04 -7.86
CA PRO A 141 -5.15 1.03 -8.07
C PRO A 141 -4.61 2.45 -8.17
N THR A 142 -3.54 2.72 -7.41
CA THR A 142 -2.98 4.07 -7.32
C THR A 142 -1.46 4.04 -7.49
N PHE A 143 -0.93 4.86 -8.38
CA PHE A 143 0.49 4.89 -8.71
C PHE A 143 1.03 6.32 -8.70
N MET A 144 2.26 6.50 -8.21
CA MET A 144 2.97 7.77 -8.29
C MET A 144 4.04 7.69 -9.36
N VAL A 145 3.83 8.36 -10.47
CA VAL A 145 4.77 8.38 -11.60
C VAL A 145 5.50 9.72 -11.63
N ARG A 146 6.82 9.65 -11.71
CA ARG A 146 7.67 10.82 -11.94
C ARG A 146 8.04 10.89 -13.43
N ASP A 147 7.74 12.02 -14.04
CA ASP A 147 8.09 12.27 -15.44
C ASP A 147 9.55 12.69 -15.62
N LYS A 148 9.97 12.88 -16.88
CA LYS A 148 11.32 13.32 -17.23
C LYS A 148 11.65 14.75 -16.76
N SER A 149 10.63 15.58 -16.53
CA SER A 149 10.76 16.93 -16.00
C SER A 149 10.86 16.98 -14.48
N GLY A 150 10.75 15.80 -13.81
CA GLY A 150 10.85 15.67 -12.37
C GLY A 150 9.53 15.86 -11.61
N TYR A 151 8.41 16.08 -12.28
CA TYR A 151 7.10 16.20 -11.65
C TYR A 151 6.54 14.82 -11.29
N ASN A 152 5.94 14.72 -10.09
CA ASN A 152 5.23 13.54 -9.65
C ASN A 152 3.73 13.68 -9.96
N THR A 153 3.18 12.74 -10.70
CA THR A 153 1.76 12.65 -10.99
C THR A 153 1.18 11.44 -10.28
N MET A 154 0.12 11.66 -9.50
CA MET A 154 -0.68 10.57 -8.94
C MET A 154 -1.70 10.11 -9.96
N ILE A 155 -1.67 8.83 -10.27
CA ILE A 155 -2.62 8.18 -11.18
C ILE A 155 -3.53 7.31 -10.31
N ILE A 156 -4.82 7.59 -10.32
CA ILE A 156 -5.86 6.75 -9.72
C ILE A 156 -6.60 6.08 -10.87
N GLU A 157 -6.54 4.77 -10.95
CA GLU A 157 -7.21 4.01 -11.99
C GLU A 157 -8.68 3.73 -11.62
N GLU A 158 -9.43 3.20 -12.57
CA GLU A 158 -10.78 2.71 -12.31
C GLU A 158 -10.79 1.64 -11.23
N PRO A 159 -11.90 1.50 -10.48
CA PRO A 159 -12.03 0.43 -9.49
C PRO A 159 -11.79 -0.96 -10.09
N LEU A 160 -11.08 -1.80 -9.35
CA LEU A 160 -10.95 -3.22 -9.69
C LEU A 160 -12.33 -3.90 -9.67
N ASN A 161 -12.61 -4.68 -10.71
CA ASN A 161 -13.78 -5.56 -10.74
C ASN A 161 -13.49 -6.81 -9.90
N LEU A 162 -13.84 -6.76 -8.62
CA LEU A 162 -13.54 -7.84 -7.70
C LEU A 162 -14.46 -9.05 -7.92
N ILE A 163 -13.87 -10.23 -8.03
CA ILE A 163 -14.57 -11.52 -8.03
C ILE A 163 -15.00 -11.78 -6.58
N LYS A 164 -16.29 -12.02 -6.37
CA LYS A 164 -16.89 -12.26 -5.05
C LYS A 164 -17.40 -13.70 -4.89
N GLU A 165 -17.40 -14.45 -5.98
CA GLU A 165 -17.91 -15.83 -6.02
C GLU A 165 -16.76 -16.84 -5.82
N GLY A 166 -17.09 -18.00 -5.24
CA GLY A 166 -16.15 -19.09 -5.03
C GLY A 166 -15.58 -19.20 -3.61
N ASP A 167 -14.47 -19.93 -3.46
CA ASP A 167 -13.74 -20.02 -2.18
C ASP A 167 -13.13 -18.66 -1.84
N ASP A 168 -13.38 -18.17 -0.64
CA ASP A 168 -12.91 -16.88 -0.14
C ASP A 168 -11.39 -16.69 -0.34
N LYS A 169 -10.60 -17.72 -0.08
CA LYS A 169 -9.13 -17.65 -0.21
C LYS A 169 -8.68 -17.54 -1.66
N GLU A 170 -9.35 -18.26 -2.56
CA GLU A 170 -9.04 -18.23 -3.98
C GLU A 170 -9.49 -16.90 -4.60
N ALA A 171 -10.68 -16.43 -4.25
CA ALA A 171 -11.17 -15.13 -4.65
C ALA A 171 -10.24 -14.00 -4.21
N VAL A 172 -9.79 -14.02 -2.95
CA VAL A 172 -8.80 -13.06 -2.43
C VAL A 172 -7.50 -13.11 -3.20
N LYS A 173 -6.98 -14.30 -3.51
CA LYS A 173 -5.74 -14.47 -4.29
C LYS A 173 -5.89 -13.93 -5.70
N LEU A 174 -6.94 -14.32 -6.43
CA LEU A 174 -7.19 -13.87 -7.81
C LEU A 174 -7.34 -12.35 -7.90
N ASN A 175 -8.10 -11.76 -6.99
CA ASN A 175 -8.25 -10.31 -6.93
C ASN A 175 -6.93 -9.60 -6.59
N THR A 176 -6.08 -10.21 -5.75
CA THR A 176 -4.73 -9.70 -5.48
C THR A 176 -3.88 -9.76 -6.75
N GLU A 177 -3.95 -10.83 -7.54
CA GLU A 177 -3.25 -10.96 -8.81
C GLU A 177 -3.63 -9.85 -9.81
N PHE A 178 -4.89 -9.40 -9.85
CA PHE A 178 -5.29 -8.30 -10.73
C PHE A 178 -4.50 -7.03 -10.44
N PHE A 179 -4.36 -6.67 -9.17
CA PHE A 179 -3.55 -5.51 -8.79
C PHE A 179 -2.06 -5.75 -9.08
N ILE A 180 -1.53 -6.94 -8.79
CA ILE A 180 -0.10 -7.24 -8.99
C ILE A 180 0.28 -7.23 -10.48
N ARG A 181 -0.58 -7.71 -11.37
CA ARG A 181 -0.39 -7.59 -12.83
C ARG A 181 -0.32 -6.11 -13.23
N ARG A 182 -1.19 -5.29 -12.66
CA ARG A 182 -1.19 -3.86 -12.93
C ARG A 182 0.10 -3.19 -12.42
N LEU A 183 0.53 -3.54 -11.21
CA LEU A 183 1.82 -3.09 -10.66
C LEU A 183 2.99 -3.51 -11.58
N GLN A 184 2.99 -4.74 -12.07
CA GLN A 184 4.03 -5.24 -12.97
C GLN A 184 4.11 -4.41 -14.27
N GLU A 185 2.99 -4.04 -14.87
CA GLU A 185 2.97 -3.18 -16.05
C GLU A 185 3.65 -1.83 -15.78
N TYR A 186 3.35 -1.22 -14.61
CA TYR A 186 4.01 0.02 -14.21
C TYR A 186 5.51 -0.17 -13.93
N VAL A 187 5.91 -1.26 -13.30
CA VAL A 187 7.33 -1.54 -13.01
C VAL A 187 8.10 -1.78 -14.29
N VAL A 188 7.54 -2.51 -15.25
CA VAL A 188 8.17 -2.71 -16.56
C VAL A 188 8.32 -1.40 -17.32
N LYS A 189 7.32 -0.53 -17.26
CA LYS A 189 7.34 0.79 -17.93
C LYS A 189 8.26 1.79 -17.22
N TYR A 190 8.37 1.73 -15.90
CA TYR A 190 9.12 2.67 -15.06
C TYR A 190 9.98 1.93 -14.01
N PRO A 191 11.00 1.16 -14.44
CA PRO A 191 11.72 0.25 -13.54
C PRO A 191 12.42 0.97 -12.37
N CYS A 192 12.95 2.16 -12.62
CA CYS A 192 13.62 2.96 -11.57
C CYS A 192 12.68 3.36 -10.41
N HIS A 193 11.35 3.34 -10.61
CA HIS A 193 10.39 3.68 -9.56
C HIS A 193 10.24 2.59 -8.50
N TYR A 194 10.67 1.37 -8.80
CA TYR A 194 10.50 0.23 -7.89
C TYR A 194 11.83 -0.38 -7.41
N LEU A 195 12.94 -0.01 -8.03
CA LEU A 195 14.26 -0.59 -7.77
C LEU A 195 14.69 -0.47 -6.30
N ASN A 196 14.53 0.70 -5.69
CA ASN A 196 14.89 0.91 -4.28
C ASN A 196 14.11 0.00 -3.34
N PHE A 197 12.84 -0.26 -3.63
CA PHE A 197 12.02 -1.13 -2.82
C PHE A 197 12.38 -2.61 -3.01
N LEU A 198 12.68 -3.04 -4.22
CA LEU A 198 13.21 -4.38 -4.49
C LEU A 198 14.48 -4.63 -3.70
N THR A 199 15.41 -3.70 -3.72
CA THR A 199 16.66 -3.80 -2.95
C THR A 199 16.38 -3.89 -1.45
N PHE A 200 15.46 -3.08 -0.93
CA PHE A 200 15.08 -3.14 0.48
C PHE A 200 14.45 -4.49 0.85
N ARG A 201 13.55 -5.01 0.04
CA ARG A 201 12.91 -6.31 0.28
C ARG A 201 13.92 -7.46 0.24
N THR A 202 14.88 -7.44 -0.68
CA THR A 202 15.96 -8.43 -0.73
C THR A 202 16.76 -8.42 0.57
N PHE A 203 17.14 -7.24 1.04
CA PHE A 203 17.86 -7.09 2.32
C PHE A 203 17.06 -7.63 3.51
N VAL A 204 15.75 -7.39 3.58
CA VAL A 204 14.89 -7.88 4.66
C VAL A 204 14.74 -9.40 4.58
N SER A 205 14.62 -9.97 3.38
CA SER A 205 14.49 -11.43 3.20
C SER A 205 15.75 -12.21 3.59
N GLU A 206 16.93 -11.67 3.37
CA GLU A 206 18.21 -12.26 3.78
C GLU A 206 18.34 -12.38 5.32
N GLN A 207 17.53 -11.65 6.08
CA GLN A 207 17.53 -11.66 7.54
C GLN A 207 16.56 -12.68 8.16
N GLY A 208 16.02 -13.59 7.38
CA GLY A 208 15.19 -14.70 7.83
C GLY A 208 13.69 -14.44 7.79
N ASP A 209 13.26 -13.33 7.23
CA ASP A 209 11.87 -13.09 6.88
C ASP A 209 11.52 -13.76 5.54
N THR A 210 10.24 -13.77 5.19
CA THR A 210 9.74 -14.41 3.96
C THR A 210 10.56 -13.97 2.74
N PRO A 211 11.13 -14.90 1.97
CA PRO A 211 11.92 -14.54 0.79
C PRO A 211 11.09 -13.73 -0.20
N LEU A 212 11.76 -12.82 -0.91
CA LEU A 212 11.13 -11.98 -1.94
C LEU A 212 10.64 -12.85 -3.10
N PHE A 213 11.51 -13.75 -3.53
CA PHE A 213 11.22 -14.71 -4.60
C PHE A 213 11.47 -16.13 -4.08
N THR A 214 10.60 -17.06 -4.41
CA THR A 214 10.72 -18.48 -4.11
C THR A 214 11.03 -19.26 -5.38
#